data_d5f5562ac9791196120a28e9ca64ee58
#
_entry.id   d5f5562ac9791196120a28e9ca64ee58
#
_cell.length_a   1.000
_cell.length_b   1.000
_cell.length_c   1.000
_cell.angle_alpha   90.00
_cell.angle_beta   90.00
_cell.angle_gamma   90.00
#
_symmetry.space_group_name_H-M   'P 1'
#
loop_
_entity.id
_entity.type
_entity.pdbx_description
1 polymer ?
#
loop_
_entity_poly.entity_id
_entity_poly.type
_entity_poly.pdbx_seq_one_letter_code
_entity_poly.pdbx_strand_id
1 'polypeptide(L)'
;MNNRLIRVLATCMALVLTAKLGTIQFQGHKETWYNLDMSKVIERTDKAVGMTGLYHVREDGVKCYGQFVIVAADPRKHGRYTLVETSLGTGVVLDVHTTDDAELIDIATAWGKGGNK
;
A
#
# COMPACT_ATOMS: atom_id res chain seq x y z
N MET A 1 12.79 3.33 -27.07
CA MET A 1 12.64 3.34 -25.60
C MET A 1 11.92 2.06 -25.18
N ASN A 2 12.34 1.50 -24.08
CA ASN A 2 11.78 0.28 -23.54
C ASN A 2 10.34 0.53 -23.06
N ASN A 3 9.39 -0.33 -23.44
CA ASN A 3 7.99 -0.21 -23.01
C ASN A 3 7.84 -0.23 -21.48
N ARG A 4 8.71 -0.96 -20.81
CA ARG A 4 8.71 -1.04 -19.36
C ARG A 4 9.01 0.32 -18.73
N LEU A 5 9.97 1.07 -19.28
CA LEU A 5 10.30 2.39 -18.80
C LEU A 5 9.15 3.38 -19.02
N ILE A 6 8.50 3.31 -20.17
CA ILE A 6 7.33 4.14 -20.46
C ILE A 6 6.21 3.89 -19.48
N ARG A 7 5.94 2.64 -19.14
CA ARG A 7 4.90 2.28 -18.17
C ARG A 7 5.21 2.82 -16.77
N VAL A 8 6.46 2.73 -16.33
CA VAL A 8 6.88 3.24 -15.02
C VAL A 8 6.69 4.75 -14.96
N LEU A 9 7.13 5.47 -15.99
CA LEU A 9 6.98 6.93 -16.04
C LEU A 9 5.51 7.35 -16.06
N ALA A 10 4.68 6.68 -16.86
CA ALA A 10 3.25 6.98 -16.94
C ALA A 10 2.56 6.72 -15.59
N THR A 11 2.90 5.63 -14.91
CA THR A 11 2.35 5.29 -13.60
C THR A 11 2.71 6.34 -12.55
N CYS A 12 3.98 6.78 -12.52
CA CYS A 12 4.43 7.80 -11.58
C CYS A 12 3.71 9.13 -11.79
N MET A 13 3.54 9.55 -13.05
CA MET A 13 2.83 10.79 -13.35
C MET A 13 1.35 10.72 -12.98
N ALA A 14 0.69 9.61 -13.31
CA ALA A 14 -0.71 9.40 -12.95
C ALA A 14 -0.89 9.38 -11.44
N LEU A 15 0.05 8.76 -10.72
CA LEU A 15 -0.01 8.68 -9.27
C LEU A 15 0.11 10.07 -8.62
N VAL A 16 1.04 10.90 -9.09
CA VAL A 16 1.19 12.26 -8.56
C VAL A 16 -0.10 13.06 -8.76
N LEU A 17 -0.72 12.95 -9.94
CA LEU A 17 -1.96 13.68 -10.22
C LEU A 17 -3.11 13.15 -9.36
N THR A 18 -3.30 11.84 -9.26
CA THR A 18 -4.40 11.25 -8.52
C THR A 18 -4.24 11.35 -7.02
N ALA A 19 -3.01 11.40 -6.50
CA ALA A 19 -2.79 11.64 -5.08
C ALA A 19 -3.38 12.97 -4.63
N LYS A 20 -3.36 13.98 -5.51
CA LYS A 20 -4.01 15.27 -5.23
C LYS A 20 -5.52 15.17 -5.22
N LEU A 21 -6.09 14.22 -5.94
CA LEU A 21 -7.53 13.96 -5.97
C LEU A 21 -7.99 12.98 -4.87
N GLY A 22 -7.04 12.35 -4.18
CA GLY A 22 -7.31 11.48 -3.03
C GLY A 22 -7.60 10.03 -3.35
N THR A 23 -7.69 9.64 -4.60
CA THR A 23 -8.01 8.25 -4.96
C THR A 23 -7.61 7.95 -6.40
N ILE A 24 -7.37 6.67 -6.68
CA ILE A 24 -7.12 6.16 -8.01
C ILE A 24 -7.86 4.84 -8.19
N GLN A 25 -8.25 4.54 -9.42
CA GLN A 25 -8.83 3.25 -9.78
C GLN A 25 -7.76 2.37 -10.38
N PHE A 26 -7.61 1.13 -9.89
CA PHE A 26 -6.60 0.19 -10.38
C PHE A 26 -7.15 -1.23 -10.36
N GLN A 27 -7.21 -1.88 -11.52
CA GLN A 27 -7.57 -3.30 -11.67
C GLN A 27 -8.79 -3.73 -10.84
N GLY A 28 -9.86 -2.92 -10.89
CA GLY A 28 -11.12 -3.27 -10.26
C GLY A 28 -11.27 -2.82 -8.82
N HIS A 29 -10.28 -2.11 -8.26
CA HIS A 29 -10.42 -1.55 -6.93
C HIS A 29 -9.97 -0.09 -6.89
N LYS A 30 -10.48 0.66 -5.91
CA LYS A 30 -9.97 1.99 -5.61
C LYS A 30 -8.77 1.89 -4.70
N GLU A 31 -7.82 2.79 -4.90
CA GLU A 31 -6.67 2.93 -4.03
C GLU A 31 -6.67 4.29 -3.39
N THR A 32 -6.36 4.31 -2.11
CA THR A 32 -6.09 5.52 -1.34
C THR A 32 -4.74 5.36 -0.67
N TRP A 33 -4.28 6.41 -0.02
CA TRP A 33 -2.97 6.38 0.64
C TRP A 33 -3.12 6.93 2.05
N TYR A 34 -2.45 6.27 3.00
CA TYR A 34 -2.49 6.70 4.38
C TYR A 34 -1.08 6.71 4.97
N ASN A 35 -0.89 7.57 5.96
CA ASN A 35 0.35 7.65 6.72
C ASN A 35 0.02 7.32 8.17
N LEU A 36 0.58 6.24 8.66
CA LEU A 36 0.38 5.75 10.02
C LEU A 36 1.74 5.36 10.58
N ASP A 37 1.92 5.56 11.88
CA ASP A 37 3.04 4.96 12.59
C ASP A 37 2.87 3.44 12.52
N MET A 38 3.76 2.77 11.79
CA MET A 38 3.65 1.35 11.52
C MET A 38 4.23 0.47 12.63
N SER A 39 4.71 1.05 13.72
CA SER A 39 5.45 0.29 14.76
C SER A 39 4.67 -0.92 15.27
N LYS A 40 3.40 -0.75 15.57
CA LYS A 40 2.58 -1.86 16.08
C LYS A 40 2.29 -2.91 15.03
N VAL A 41 2.04 -2.47 13.80
CA VAL A 41 1.79 -3.37 12.67
C VAL A 41 3.03 -4.20 12.40
N ILE A 42 4.19 -3.55 12.40
CA ILE A 42 5.47 -4.22 12.13
C ILE A 42 5.83 -5.18 13.25
N GLU A 43 5.65 -4.77 14.51
CA GLU A 43 5.91 -5.67 15.64
C GLU A 43 5.09 -6.95 15.55
N ARG A 44 3.81 -6.82 15.26
CA ARG A 44 2.92 -7.97 15.10
C ARG A 44 3.34 -8.84 13.92
N THR A 45 3.71 -8.21 12.80
CA THR A 45 4.11 -8.92 11.60
C THR A 45 5.44 -9.65 11.80
N ASP A 46 6.41 -8.99 12.42
CA ASP A 46 7.72 -9.58 12.71
C ASP A 46 7.55 -10.84 13.57
N LYS A 47 6.67 -10.79 14.55
CA LYS A 47 6.38 -11.97 15.37
C LYS A 47 5.76 -13.09 14.55
N ALA A 48 4.82 -12.76 13.67
CA ALA A 48 4.16 -13.76 12.83
C ALA A 48 5.11 -14.38 11.82
N VAL A 49 6.03 -13.60 11.28
CA VAL A 49 7.02 -14.05 10.29
C VAL A 49 8.22 -14.72 10.95
N GLY A 50 8.56 -14.32 12.17
CA GLY A 50 9.71 -14.87 12.89
C GLY A 50 11.03 -14.19 12.52
N MET A 51 11.01 -12.96 12.02
CA MET A 51 12.23 -12.21 11.70
C MET A 51 11.95 -10.71 11.77
N THR A 52 13.03 -9.93 11.82
CA THR A 52 12.96 -8.47 11.88
C THR A 52 13.75 -7.87 10.70
N GLY A 53 13.61 -6.56 10.52
CA GLY A 53 14.42 -5.84 9.54
C GLY A 53 13.84 -5.78 8.14
N LEU A 54 12.62 -6.28 7.92
CA LEU A 54 12.01 -6.26 6.60
C LEU A 54 11.29 -4.94 6.29
N TYR A 55 10.89 -4.19 7.32
CA TYR A 55 10.22 -2.91 7.11
C TYR A 55 11.20 -1.84 6.61
N HIS A 56 10.80 -1.12 5.57
CA HIS A 56 11.54 0.04 5.08
C HIS A 56 10.61 0.98 4.32
N VAL A 57 11.06 2.22 4.13
CA VAL A 57 10.36 3.19 3.31
C VAL A 57 11.14 3.36 2.01
N ARG A 58 10.49 3.14 0.89
CA ARG A 58 11.09 3.29 -0.44
C ARG A 58 11.42 4.76 -0.70
N GLU A 59 12.26 5.01 -1.72
CA GLU A 59 12.63 6.38 -2.11
C GLU A 59 11.41 7.23 -2.46
N ASP A 60 10.37 6.62 -3.03
CA ASP A 60 9.13 7.31 -3.38
C ASP A 60 8.19 7.51 -2.19
N GLY A 61 8.61 7.10 -0.99
CA GLY A 61 7.83 7.27 0.24
C GLY A 61 6.83 6.16 0.51
N VAL A 62 6.80 5.12 -0.31
CA VAL A 62 5.91 3.97 -0.09
C VAL A 62 6.49 3.08 1.00
N LYS A 63 5.69 2.73 1.97
CA LYS A 63 6.11 1.88 3.08
C LYS A 63 6.02 0.42 2.67
N CYS A 64 7.10 -0.31 2.89
CA CYS A 64 7.25 -1.69 2.40
C CYS A 64 7.64 -2.65 3.50
N TYR A 65 7.30 -3.91 3.30
CA TYR A 65 7.73 -5.02 4.13
C TYR A 65 8.36 -6.07 3.21
N GLY A 66 9.69 -6.21 3.29
CA GLY A 66 10.43 -6.98 2.31
C GLY A 66 10.24 -6.38 0.91
N GLN A 67 9.87 -7.21 -0.04
CA GLN A 67 9.64 -6.77 -1.41
C GLN A 67 8.21 -6.26 -1.66
N PHE A 68 7.36 -6.27 -0.65
CA PHE A 68 5.94 -5.97 -0.80
C PHE A 68 5.59 -4.58 -0.28
N VAL A 69 4.64 -3.94 -0.94
CA VAL A 69 4.04 -2.69 -0.47
C VAL A 69 3.08 -3.01 0.66
N ILE A 70 3.10 -2.24 1.74
CA ILE A 70 2.17 -2.45 2.86
C ILE A 70 0.83 -1.83 2.54
N VAL A 71 -0.23 -2.62 2.67
CA VAL A 71 -1.59 -2.14 2.44
C VAL A 71 -2.50 -2.50 3.61
N ALA A 72 -3.55 -1.70 3.78
CA ALA A 72 -4.70 -2.03 4.61
C ALA A 72 -5.85 -2.43 3.68
N ALA A 73 -6.58 -3.45 4.07
CA ALA A 73 -7.68 -3.98 3.27
C ALA A 73 -8.80 -4.47 4.17
N ASP A 74 -10.00 -4.62 3.58
CA ASP A 74 -11.14 -5.17 4.28
C ASP A 74 -11.00 -6.70 4.32
N PRO A 75 -11.00 -7.31 5.52
CA PRO A 75 -10.83 -8.75 5.63
C PRO A 75 -11.94 -9.58 5.00
N ARG A 76 -13.07 -8.96 4.67
CA ARG A 76 -14.13 -9.66 3.91
C ARG A 76 -13.67 -10.00 2.50
N LYS A 77 -12.71 -9.26 1.95
CA LYS A 77 -12.19 -9.46 0.59
C LYS A 77 -10.73 -9.88 0.57
N HIS A 78 -9.92 -9.36 1.46
CA HIS A 78 -8.48 -9.60 1.48
C HIS A 78 -8.02 -9.84 2.91
N GLY A 79 -7.75 -11.09 3.25
CA GLY A 79 -7.29 -11.44 4.58
C GLY A 79 -5.88 -10.94 4.86
N ARG A 80 -5.54 -10.80 6.14
CA ARG A 80 -4.19 -10.39 6.56
C ARG A 80 -3.17 -11.40 6.04
N TYR A 81 -2.05 -10.88 5.57
CA TYR A 81 -0.91 -11.61 4.99
C TYR A 81 -1.16 -12.17 3.60
N THR A 82 -2.28 -11.86 2.97
CA THR A 82 -2.49 -12.17 1.56
C THR A 82 -1.91 -11.07 0.67
N LEU A 83 -1.70 -11.39 -0.59
CA LEU A 83 -1.13 -10.45 -1.55
C LEU A 83 -2.21 -9.86 -2.44
N VAL A 84 -2.01 -8.61 -2.84
CA VAL A 84 -2.90 -7.91 -3.78
C VAL A 84 -2.05 -7.01 -4.67
N GLU A 85 -2.33 -7.01 -5.97
CA GLU A 85 -1.61 -6.12 -6.88
C GLU A 85 -2.11 -4.69 -6.69
N THR A 86 -1.16 -3.75 -6.65
CA THR A 86 -1.47 -2.33 -6.55
C THR A 86 -0.74 -1.56 -7.66
N SER A 87 -1.12 -0.31 -7.85
CA SER A 87 -0.46 0.57 -8.80
C SER A 87 1.00 0.85 -8.43
N LEU A 88 1.39 0.57 -7.19
CA LEU A 88 2.74 0.83 -6.68
C LEU A 88 3.56 -0.44 -6.49
N GLY A 89 3.02 -1.58 -6.85
CA GLY A 89 3.68 -2.88 -6.75
C GLY A 89 2.79 -3.90 -6.05
N THR A 90 3.29 -5.13 -5.93
CA THR A 90 2.57 -6.17 -5.21
C THR A 90 2.49 -5.81 -3.73
N GLY A 91 1.29 -5.73 -3.22
CA GLY A 91 1.03 -5.39 -1.83
C GLY A 91 0.84 -6.62 -0.97
N VAL A 92 1.15 -6.47 0.31
CA VAL A 92 0.82 -7.45 1.34
C VAL A 92 -0.11 -6.79 2.35
N VAL A 93 -1.18 -7.47 2.68
CA VAL A 93 -2.17 -6.96 3.64
C VAL A 93 -1.62 -7.15 5.04
N LEU A 94 -1.18 -6.07 5.68
CA LEU A 94 -0.70 -6.11 7.07
C LEU A 94 -1.65 -5.44 8.04
N ASP A 95 -2.57 -4.64 7.53
CA ASP A 95 -3.51 -3.88 8.36
C ASP A 95 -4.93 -4.04 7.81
N VAL A 96 -5.91 -3.61 8.56
CA VAL A 96 -7.30 -3.76 8.17
C VAL A 96 -7.98 -2.39 8.13
N HIS A 97 -8.95 -2.25 7.24
CA HIS A 97 -9.89 -1.17 7.27
C HIS A 97 -11.31 -1.73 7.15
N THR A 98 -12.28 -0.96 7.61
CA THR A 98 -13.69 -1.30 7.46
C THR A 98 -14.39 -0.05 6.95
N THR A 99 -14.51 0.04 5.63
CA THR A 99 -15.20 1.15 4.97
C THR A 99 -16.41 0.61 4.21
N ASP A 100 -17.19 1.49 3.63
CA ASP A 100 -18.32 1.08 2.81
C ASP A 100 -17.89 0.34 1.55
N ASP A 101 -16.66 0.58 1.10
CA ASP A 101 -16.08 -0.07 -0.07
C ASP A 101 -15.12 -1.17 0.36
N ALA A 102 -15.61 -2.42 0.37
CA ALA A 102 -14.81 -3.57 0.76
C ALA A 102 -13.68 -3.89 -0.22
N GLU A 103 -13.74 -3.36 -1.44
CA GLU A 103 -12.69 -3.57 -2.45
C GLU A 103 -11.55 -2.55 -2.33
N LEU A 104 -11.73 -1.49 -1.54
CA LEU A 104 -10.74 -0.42 -1.41
C LEU A 104 -9.44 -0.94 -0.82
N ILE A 105 -8.33 -0.56 -1.43
CA ILE A 105 -6.98 -0.84 -0.94
C ILE A 105 -6.36 0.48 -0.51
N ASP A 106 -5.93 0.54 0.73
CA ASP A 106 -5.31 1.74 1.31
C ASP A 106 -3.82 1.48 1.49
N ILE A 107 -3.00 2.22 0.75
CA ILE A 107 -1.56 1.96 0.67
C ILE A 107 -0.83 2.83 1.69
N ALA A 108 0.03 2.22 2.48
CA ALA A 108 0.82 2.91 3.48
C ALA A 108 1.94 3.70 2.82
N THR A 109 1.96 5.01 3.05
CA THR A 109 2.98 5.91 2.48
C THR A 109 3.36 6.97 3.48
N ALA A 110 4.54 7.58 3.29
CA ALA A 110 4.97 8.70 4.10
C ALA A 110 4.27 10.00 3.72
N TRP A 111 3.63 10.05 2.55
CA TRP A 111 2.97 11.24 2.02
C TRP A 111 1.44 11.13 1.98
N GLY A 112 0.89 9.99 2.39
CA GLY A 112 -0.56 9.80 2.44
C GLY A 112 -1.23 10.73 3.44
N LYS A 113 -2.57 10.77 3.38
CA LYS A 113 -3.31 11.51 4.38
C LYS A 113 -2.99 10.93 5.75
N GLY A 114 -2.80 11.79 6.73
CA GLY A 114 -2.55 11.38 8.08
C GLY A 114 -3.62 10.37 8.47
N GLY A 115 -3.25 9.12 8.54
CA GLY A 115 -4.16 8.06 8.83
C GLY A 115 -4.66 8.20 10.24
N ASN A 116 -4.63 7.18 10.97
CA ASN A 116 -5.08 7.25 12.34
C ASN A 116 -4.15 8.06 13.20
N LYS A 117 -4.71 8.96 13.82
CA LYS A 117 -4.02 9.75 14.83
C LYS A 117 -4.21 9.13 16.19
#